data_37ac25b37bd9fef1b669f7564920bf90
#
_entry.id   37ac25b37bd9fef1b669f7564920bf90
#
_cell.length_a   1.000
_cell.length_b   1.000
_cell.length_c   1.000
_cell.angle_alpha   90.00
_cell.angle_beta   90.00
_cell.angle_gamma   90.00
#
_symmetry.space_group_name_H-M   'P 1'
#
loop_
_entity.id
_entity.type
_entity.pdbx_description
1 polymer ?
#
loop_
_entity_poly.entity_id
_entity_poly.type
_entity_poly.pdbx_seq_one_letter_code
_entity_poly.pdbx_strand_id
1 'polypeptide(L)'
;MAPPKTMINLLDYTLPELTDWMQSELGEPKFRAVQVWQWIWQKMARDFDAMTNVSKACRERLAQCAEIRWPEIVTVEQSSDDTTKFLLRLQDGAEVETVLIPSDSREGVRRWTQCLSSQVGCAMACTFCSTGTMGFERNMTMGEILGQILVAREHLGDTRPDWPVLRNLVFMGMGEPLLNLKNVMRALESLNNDKGLNFSPRRITVSTCGIEKGLRELGESGLAYLAVSLHAPTQELRARIMPKAARWPLEDLLQVLKSYPLKTRERITFEYLLLGGVNDGLEQARQLARVVSDVKGKLNLIVYNPSEGDPYKAPSPERVLAFEQYLWDRNITAIIRKSKGQDIKAACGQLKAARQNEAGEPA
;
A
#
# COMPACT_ATOMS: atom_id res chain seq x y z
N MET A 1 17.71 -18.70 -34.83
CA MET A 1 18.01 -18.39 -33.41
C MET A 1 16.71 -18.50 -32.64
N ALA A 2 16.66 -19.35 -31.60
CA ALA A 2 15.50 -19.34 -30.68
C ALA A 2 15.40 -17.96 -30.06
N PRO A 3 14.17 -17.42 -29.81
CA PRO A 3 14.03 -16.14 -29.10
C PRO A 3 14.73 -16.25 -27.74
N PRO A 4 15.34 -15.18 -27.24
CA PRO A 4 15.98 -15.20 -25.93
C PRO A 4 14.94 -15.63 -24.90
N LYS A 5 15.27 -16.64 -24.10
CA LYS A 5 14.40 -17.12 -23.02
C LYS A 5 14.18 -15.94 -22.08
N THR A 6 12.95 -15.48 -21.93
CA THR A 6 12.62 -14.37 -21.04
C THR A 6 13.04 -14.74 -19.62
N MET A 7 13.96 -13.97 -19.04
CA MET A 7 14.38 -14.15 -17.64
C MET A 7 13.17 -13.93 -16.74
N ILE A 8 12.94 -14.85 -15.81
CA ILE A 8 11.88 -14.69 -14.82
C ILE A 8 12.40 -13.95 -13.60
N ASN A 9 11.61 -13.01 -13.06
CA ASN A 9 11.94 -12.38 -11.79
C ASN A 9 11.43 -13.25 -10.63
N LEU A 10 12.34 -13.74 -9.78
CA LEU A 10 11.97 -14.60 -8.64
C LEU A 10 11.13 -13.88 -7.58
N LEU A 11 11.11 -12.55 -7.59
CA LEU A 11 10.22 -11.78 -6.70
C LEU A 11 8.74 -11.98 -7.06
N ASP A 12 8.42 -12.44 -8.26
CA ASP A 12 7.05 -12.68 -8.70
C ASP A 12 6.51 -14.07 -8.33
N TYR A 13 7.27 -14.87 -7.58
CA TYR A 13 6.87 -16.19 -7.14
C TYR A 13 6.60 -16.21 -5.65
N THR A 14 5.49 -16.80 -5.22
CA THR A 14 5.30 -17.21 -3.82
C THR A 14 6.21 -18.40 -3.50
N LEU A 15 6.45 -18.70 -2.22
CA LEU A 15 7.31 -19.85 -1.87
C LEU A 15 6.81 -21.18 -2.44
N PRO A 16 5.51 -21.52 -2.44
CA PRO A 16 5.00 -22.71 -3.13
C PRO A 16 5.31 -22.69 -4.63
N GLU A 17 4.98 -21.59 -5.32
CA GLU A 17 5.24 -21.45 -6.77
C GLU A 17 6.73 -21.55 -7.11
N LEU A 18 7.61 -20.93 -6.31
CA LEU A 18 9.06 -21.05 -6.47
C LEU A 18 9.51 -22.50 -6.27
N THR A 19 8.93 -23.20 -5.30
CA THR A 19 9.23 -24.61 -5.04
C THR A 19 8.87 -25.48 -6.23
N ASP A 20 7.67 -25.33 -6.76
CA ASP A 20 7.19 -26.10 -7.89
C ASP A 20 8.01 -25.80 -9.16
N TRP A 21 8.31 -24.52 -9.41
CA TRP A 21 9.14 -24.11 -10.54
C TRP A 21 10.56 -24.67 -10.45
N MET A 22 11.22 -24.58 -9.28
CA MET A 22 12.58 -25.12 -9.11
C MET A 22 12.62 -26.64 -9.24
N GLN A 23 11.55 -27.34 -8.83
CA GLN A 23 11.46 -28.78 -9.02
C GLN A 23 11.26 -29.18 -10.50
N SER A 24 10.34 -28.50 -11.20
CA SER A 24 10.01 -28.84 -12.59
C SER A 24 11.10 -28.41 -13.58
N GLU A 25 11.63 -27.20 -13.46
CA GLU A 25 12.58 -26.63 -14.44
C GLU A 25 14.04 -26.93 -14.11
N LEU A 26 14.39 -27.04 -12.83
CA LEU A 26 15.77 -27.21 -12.38
C LEU A 26 16.03 -28.57 -11.73
N GLY A 27 15.02 -29.40 -11.49
CA GLY A 27 15.17 -30.67 -10.78
C GLY A 27 15.70 -30.53 -9.35
N GLU A 28 15.56 -29.34 -8.74
CA GLU A 28 16.09 -29.06 -7.41
C GLU A 28 15.11 -29.51 -6.32
N PRO A 29 15.59 -30.01 -5.17
CA PRO A 29 14.72 -30.43 -4.08
C PRO A 29 14.05 -29.24 -3.38
N LYS A 30 12.89 -29.46 -2.76
CA LYS A 30 12.07 -28.42 -2.09
C LYS A 30 12.84 -27.50 -1.15
N PHE A 31 13.79 -28.06 -0.35
CA PHE A 31 14.57 -27.27 0.59
C PHE A 31 15.45 -26.21 -0.10
N ARG A 32 15.81 -26.42 -1.38
CA ARG A 32 16.61 -25.49 -2.15
C ARG A 32 15.82 -24.22 -2.46
N ALA A 33 14.54 -24.36 -2.79
CA ALA A 33 13.64 -23.20 -2.98
C ALA A 33 13.52 -22.38 -1.67
N VAL A 34 13.43 -23.04 -0.51
CA VAL A 34 13.44 -22.36 0.79
C VAL A 34 14.74 -21.58 1.02
N GLN A 35 15.90 -22.14 0.65
CA GLN A 35 17.18 -21.45 0.77
C GLN A 35 17.22 -20.19 -0.11
N VAL A 36 16.84 -20.30 -1.40
CA VAL A 36 16.77 -19.16 -2.33
C VAL A 36 15.79 -18.11 -1.82
N TRP A 37 14.61 -18.53 -1.34
CA TRP A 37 13.61 -17.65 -0.74
C TRP A 37 14.14 -16.85 0.43
N GLN A 38 14.84 -17.52 1.38
CA GLN A 38 15.45 -16.85 2.53
C GLN A 38 16.54 -15.87 2.11
N TRP A 39 17.33 -16.18 1.08
CA TRP A 39 18.33 -15.24 0.57
C TRP A 39 17.67 -13.98 0.00
N ILE A 40 16.60 -14.12 -0.76
CA ILE A 40 15.88 -12.97 -1.33
C ILE A 40 15.27 -12.12 -0.21
N TRP A 41 14.46 -12.71 0.65
CA TRP A 41 13.58 -11.94 1.56
C TRP A 41 14.18 -11.60 2.91
N GLN A 42 15.04 -12.45 3.46
CA GLN A 42 15.69 -12.21 4.76
C GLN A 42 17.03 -11.51 4.61
N LYS A 43 17.83 -11.95 3.64
CA LYS A 43 19.21 -11.44 3.44
C LYS A 43 19.30 -10.38 2.34
N MET A 44 18.21 -10.08 1.67
CA MET A 44 18.12 -9.05 0.62
C MET A 44 19.15 -9.23 -0.52
N ALA A 45 19.38 -10.49 -0.92
CA ALA A 45 20.30 -10.80 -2.00
C ALA A 45 19.82 -10.17 -3.33
N ARG A 46 20.73 -9.54 -4.05
CA ARG A 46 20.47 -8.96 -5.38
C ARG A 46 20.93 -9.86 -6.52
N ASP A 47 21.73 -10.88 -6.21
CA ASP A 47 22.26 -11.84 -7.16
C ASP A 47 22.36 -13.24 -6.53
N PHE A 48 22.59 -14.25 -7.36
CA PHE A 48 22.72 -15.63 -6.92
C PHE A 48 24.10 -15.92 -6.32
N ASP A 49 25.12 -15.12 -6.61
CA ASP A 49 26.50 -15.37 -6.15
C ASP A 49 26.63 -15.18 -4.63
N ALA A 50 25.83 -14.29 -4.06
CA ALA A 50 25.74 -14.12 -2.62
C ALA A 50 25.23 -15.36 -1.88
N MET A 51 24.56 -16.32 -2.54
CA MET A 51 23.84 -17.44 -1.93
C MET A 51 24.80 -18.60 -1.57
N THR A 52 25.64 -18.41 -0.57
CA THR A 52 26.76 -19.31 -0.25
C THR A 52 26.38 -20.73 0.15
N ASN A 53 25.16 -20.96 0.65
CA ASN A 53 24.63 -22.30 0.98
C ASN A 53 23.82 -22.95 -0.16
N VAL A 54 23.77 -22.30 -1.34
CA VAL A 54 23.23 -22.86 -2.57
C VAL A 54 24.41 -23.33 -3.43
N SER A 55 24.37 -24.56 -3.96
CA SER A 55 25.46 -25.10 -4.75
C SER A 55 25.79 -24.23 -5.97
N LYS A 56 27.07 -24.15 -6.35
CA LYS A 56 27.52 -23.37 -7.50
C LYS A 56 26.76 -23.74 -8.78
N ALA A 57 26.59 -25.01 -9.05
CA ALA A 57 25.86 -25.52 -10.21
C ALA A 57 24.37 -25.05 -10.23
N CYS A 58 23.70 -24.99 -9.06
CA CYS A 58 22.34 -24.46 -8.95
C CYS A 58 22.31 -22.95 -9.21
N ARG A 59 23.25 -22.19 -8.65
CA ARG A 59 23.36 -20.74 -8.87
C ARG A 59 23.60 -20.39 -10.34
N GLU A 60 24.48 -21.13 -11.01
CA GLU A 60 24.76 -20.97 -12.46
C GLU A 60 23.51 -21.26 -13.30
N ARG A 61 22.74 -22.31 -12.95
CA ARG A 61 21.47 -22.60 -13.64
C ARG A 61 20.42 -21.54 -13.39
N LEU A 62 20.29 -21.06 -12.16
CA LEU A 62 19.40 -19.94 -11.85
C LEU A 62 19.75 -18.69 -12.67
N ALA A 63 21.03 -18.32 -12.75
CA ALA A 63 21.48 -17.16 -13.51
C ALA A 63 21.21 -17.25 -15.03
N GLN A 64 20.98 -18.47 -15.57
CA GLN A 64 20.65 -18.67 -16.98
C GLN A 64 19.17 -18.47 -17.32
N CYS A 65 18.27 -18.50 -16.31
CA CYS A 65 16.82 -18.50 -16.57
C CYS A 65 16.02 -17.60 -15.64
N ALA A 66 16.63 -17.07 -14.60
CA ALA A 66 15.98 -16.23 -13.60
C ALA A 66 16.86 -15.05 -13.17
N GLU A 67 16.22 -14.05 -12.57
CA GLU A 67 16.87 -12.87 -11.99
C GLU A 67 16.21 -12.50 -10.65
N ILE A 68 16.86 -11.64 -9.89
CA ILE A 68 16.35 -11.01 -8.67
C ILE A 68 16.33 -9.51 -8.93
N ARG A 69 15.24 -9.02 -9.51
CA ARG A 69 15.13 -7.63 -9.91
C ARG A 69 14.26 -6.82 -8.97
N TRP A 70 14.86 -5.80 -8.38
CA TRP A 70 14.17 -4.82 -7.56
C TRP A 70 13.80 -3.59 -8.40
N PRO A 71 12.80 -2.80 -7.97
CA PRO A 71 12.60 -1.46 -8.51
C PRO A 71 13.83 -0.58 -8.29
N GLU A 72 14.13 0.27 -9.26
CA GLU A 72 15.28 1.19 -9.20
C GLU A 72 14.87 2.51 -8.54
N ILE A 73 15.73 3.05 -7.67
CA ILE A 73 15.51 4.38 -7.09
C ILE A 73 15.86 5.43 -8.14
N VAL A 74 14.88 6.25 -8.54
CA VAL A 74 15.07 7.42 -9.41
C VAL A 74 15.39 8.65 -8.58
N THR A 75 14.55 8.93 -7.56
CA THR A 75 14.78 10.04 -6.62
C THR A 75 14.40 9.63 -5.20
N VAL A 76 15.06 10.31 -4.25
CA VAL A 76 14.73 10.23 -2.82
C VAL A 76 14.51 11.65 -2.33
N GLU A 77 13.33 11.94 -1.80
CA GLU A 77 13.00 13.20 -1.17
C GLU A 77 12.81 12.99 0.33
N GLN A 78 13.43 13.83 1.15
CA GLN A 78 13.31 13.77 2.61
C GLN A 78 12.65 15.04 3.14
N SER A 79 11.58 14.86 3.91
CA SER A 79 10.86 15.91 4.60
C SER A 79 11.57 16.36 5.88
N SER A 80 11.27 17.58 6.33
CA SER A 80 11.70 18.10 7.63
C SER A 80 11.23 17.28 8.83
N ASP A 81 10.20 16.45 8.67
CA ASP A 81 9.68 15.52 9.70
C ASP A 81 10.22 14.09 9.55
N ASP A 82 11.31 13.91 8.81
CA ASP A 82 12.00 12.65 8.46
C ASP A 82 11.18 11.69 7.57
N THR A 83 10.02 12.08 7.09
CA THR A 83 9.30 11.29 6.08
C THR A 83 10.15 11.23 4.80
N THR A 84 10.31 10.04 4.24
CA THR A 84 11.10 9.84 3.03
C THR A 84 10.21 9.31 1.92
N LYS A 85 10.20 9.99 0.77
CA LYS A 85 9.48 9.58 -0.44
C LYS A 85 10.48 9.10 -1.48
N PHE A 86 10.21 7.96 -2.08
CA PHE A 86 10.97 7.39 -3.19
C PHE A 86 10.15 7.43 -4.45
N LEU A 87 10.73 7.89 -5.54
CA LEU A 87 10.29 7.59 -6.89
C LEU A 87 11.05 6.37 -7.37
N LEU A 88 10.32 5.32 -7.72
CA LEU A 88 10.87 4.04 -8.13
C LEU A 88 10.51 3.75 -9.58
N ARG A 89 11.50 3.31 -10.38
CA ARG A 89 11.31 2.83 -11.74
C ARG A 89 11.16 1.32 -11.77
N LEU A 90 10.11 0.87 -12.42
CA LEU A 90 9.80 -0.54 -12.67
C LEU A 90 10.50 -1.04 -13.93
N GLN A 91 10.43 -2.36 -14.19
CA GLN A 91 11.18 -2.98 -15.28
C GLN A 91 10.81 -2.46 -16.68
N ASP A 92 9.56 -2.09 -16.88
CA ASP A 92 9.03 -1.55 -18.14
C ASP A 92 9.22 -0.03 -18.30
N GLY A 93 9.89 0.61 -17.33
CA GLY A 93 10.12 2.06 -17.30
C GLY A 93 9.02 2.84 -16.61
N ALA A 94 7.90 2.22 -16.22
CA ALA A 94 6.86 2.88 -15.45
C ALA A 94 7.39 3.30 -14.07
N GLU A 95 6.87 4.41 -13.54
CA GLU A 95 7.32 4.95 -12.26
C GLU A 95 6.19 4.96 -11.22
N VAL A 96 6.54 4.62 -9.98
CA VAL A 96 5.64 4.64 -8.83
C VAL A 96 6.31 5.26 -7.62
N GLU A 97 5.53 5.84 -6.73
CA GLU A 97 6.02 6.37 -5.47
C GLU A 97 5.73 5.45 -4.30
N THR A 98 6.63 5.40 -3.33
CA THR A 98 6.45 4.76 -2.01
C THR A 98 6.99 5.68 -0.93
N VAL A 99 6.42 5.62 0.28
CA VAL A 99 6.77 6.56 1.35
C VAL A 99 7.10 5.81 2.63
N LEU A 100 8.22 6.19 3.26
CA LEU A 100 8.59 5.81 4.62
C LEU A 100 8.15 6.90 5.59
N ILE A 101 7.31 6.53 6.54
CA ILE A 101 6.75 7.44 7.54
C ILE A 101 7.31 7.07 8.91
N PRO A 102 8.08 7.97 9.57
CA PRO A 102 8.65 7.70 10.87
C PRO A 102 7.59 7.82 11.97
N SER A 103 7.77 7.00 12.99
CA SER A 103 7.04 7.10 14.25
C SER A 103 7.96 6.75 15.41
N ASP A 104 7.91 7.52 16.48
CA ASP A 104 8.66 7.21 17.67
C ASP A 104 7.81 6.33 18.59
N SER A 105 8.42 5.28 19.13
CA SER A 105 7.78 4.48 20.17
C SER A 105 7.81 5.21 21.50
N ARG A 106 6.99 4.76 22.46
CA ARG A 106 7.04 5.29 23.85
C ARG A 106 8.41 5.11 24.52
N GLU A 107 9.22 4.20 23.98
CA GLU A 107 10.57 3.88 24.47
C GLU A 107 11.68 4.66 23.72
N GLY A 108 11.30 5.64 22.88
CA GLY A 108 12.25 6.44 22.08
C GLY A 108 12.85 5.68 20.89
N VAL A 109 12.40 4.47 20.61
CA VAL A 109 12.90 3.69 19.46
C VAL A 109 12.16 4.15 18.20
N ARG A 110 12.91 4.65 17.22
CA ARG A 110 12.36 5.02 15.92
C ARG A 110 11.88 3.78 15.17
N ARG A 111 10.66 3.83 14.66
CA ARG A 111 10.01 2.79 13.87
C ARG A 111 9.46 3.40 12.59
N TRP A 112 9.31 2.58 11.56
CA TRP A 112 8.86 3.04 10.26
C TRP A 112 7.60 2.32 9.83
N THR A 113 6.74 3.05 9.15
CA THR A 113 5.60 2.54 8.38
C THR A 113 5.87 2.83 6.92
N GLN A 114 5.76 1.83 6.05
CA GLN A 114 5.86 2.04 4.61
C GLN A 114 4.48 2.08 3.98
N CYS A 115 4.26 3.11 3.15
CA CYS A 115 3.09 3.26 2.30
C CYS A 115 3.40 2.66 0.93
N LEU A 116 2.74 1.56 0.58
CA LEU A 116 2.97 0.77 -0.63
C LEU A 116 2.00 1.14 -1.75
N SER A 117 2.53 1.22 -2.96
CA SER A 117 1.76 1.31 -4.20
C SER A 117 1.42 -0.07 -4.74
N SER A 118 0.26 -0.21 -5.37
CA SER A 118 -0.27 -1.47 -5.91
C SER A 118 -0.61 -1.42 -7.40
N GLN A 119 -0.66 -0.22 -7.99
CA GLN A 119 -0.92 0.01 -9.41
C GLN A 119 -0.03 1.14 -9.93
N VAL A 120 0.24 1.14 -11.22
CA VAL A 120 0.76 2.31 -11.93
C VAL A 120 -0.46 3.19 -12.28
N GLY A 121 -0.52 4.37 -11.64
CA GLY A 121 -1.73 5.19 -11.66
C GLY A 121 -2.87 4.61 -10.81
N CYS A 122 -4.11 5.07 -11.01
CA CYS A 122 -5.28 4.60 -10.28
C CYS A 122 -6.56 4.67 -11.12
N ALA A 123 -7.33 3.58 -11.11
CA ALA A 123 -8.59 3.51 -11.83
C ALA A 123 -9.74 4.28 -11.17
N MET A 124 -9.64 4.66 -9.89
CA MET A 124 -10.77 5.19 -9.10
C MET A 124 -11.11 6.64 -9.41
N ALA A 125 -10.18 7.43 -9.95
CA ALA A 125 -10.39 8.83 -10.34
C ALA A 125 -11.02 9.69 -9.22
N CYS A 126 -10.60 9.50 -7.97
CA CYS A 126 -11.01 10.35 -6.85
C CYS A 126 -10.54 11.78 -7.11
N THR A 127 -11.45 12.76 -7.00
CA THR A 127 -11.21 14.15 -7.42
C THR A 127 -10.25 14.93 -6.51
N PHE A 128 -9.98 14.39 -5.33
CA PHE A 128 -9.04 14.94 -4.33
C PHE A 128 -7.67 14.26 -4.37
N CYS A 129 -7.45 13.26 -5.24
CA CYS A 129 -6.26 12.43 -5.21
C CYS A 129 -5.41 12.66 -6.47
N SER A 130 -4.15 13.07 -6.29
CA SER A 130 -3.21 13.28 -7.40
C SER A 130 -3.00 12.03 -8.24
N THR A 131 -2.90 10.84 -7.62
CA THR A 131 -2.84 9.56 -8.37
C THR A 131 -4.10 9.31 -9.20
N GLY A 132 -5.27 9.74 -8.69
CA GLY A 132 -6.54 9.61 -9.42
C GLY A 132 -6.58 10.41 -10.71
N THR A 133 -5.85 11.53 -10.80
CA THR A 133 -5.77 12.37 -12.00
C THR A 133 -4.82 11.82 -13.06
N MET A 134 -3.91 10.91 -12.71
CA MET A 134 -2.97 10.28 -13.65
C MET A 134 -3.67 9.27 -14.58
N GLY A 135 -4.83 8.75 -14.18
CA GLY A 135 -5.46 7.60 -14.82
C GLY A 135 -4.83 6.27 -14.39
N PHE A 136 -5.31 5.19 -14.96
CA PHE A 136 -4.83 3.83 -14.72
C PHE A 136 -4.03 3.33 -15.92
N GLU A 137 -2.88 2.77 -15.67
CA GLU A 137 -2.05 2.16 -16.70
C GLU A 137 -2.07 0.63 -16.58
N ARG A 138 -1.59 0.08 -15.47
CA ARG A 138 -1.60 -1.35 -15.19
C ARG A 138 -1.54 -1.70 -13.70
N ASN A 139 -1.85 -2.93 -13.39
CA ASN A 139 -1.57 -3.51 -12.09
C ASN A 139 -0.07 -3.76 -11.92
N MET A 140 0.44 -3.54 -10.70
CA MET A 140 1.79 -3.97 -10.33
C MET A 140 1.81 -5.48 -10.10
N THR A 141 2.93 -6.12 -10.43
CA THR A 141 3.16 -7.53 -10.10
C THR A 141 3.40 -7.69 -8.58
N MET A 142 3.37 -8.92 -8.08
CA MET A 142 3.74 -9.20 -6.71
C MET A 142 5.16 -8.75 -6.40
N GLY A 143 6.10 -9.03 -7.31
CA GLY A 143 7.51 -8.66 -7.17
C GLY A 143 7.74 -7.15 -7.14
N GLU A 144 7.00 -6.39 -7.95
CA GLU A 144 7.04 -4.92 -7.93
C GLU A 144 6.49 -4.35 -6.60
N ILE A 145 5.41 -4.94 -6.07
CA ILE A 145 4.84 -4.53 -4.77
C ILE A 145 5.84 -4.82 -3.64
N LEU A 146 6.37 -6.03 -3.57
CA LEU A 146 7.28 -6.44 -2.51
C LEU A 146 8.69 -5.84 -2.67
N GLY A 147 9.10 -5.55 -3.90
CA GLY A 147 10.37 -4.89 -4.19
C GLY A 147 10.49 -3.50 -3.53
N GLN A 148 9.38 -2.77 -3.39
CA GLN A 148 9.35 -1.51 -2.65
C GLN A 148 9.83 -1.70 -1.20
N ILE A 149 9.52 -2.85 -0.58
CA ILE A 149 9.91 -3.15 0.81
C ILE A 149 11.41 -3.43 0.89
N LEU A 150 11.96 -4.13 -0.09
CA LEU A 150 13.40 -4.40 -0.14
C LEU A 150 14.20 -3.11 -0.29
N VAL A 151 13.75 -2.19 -1.18
CA VAL A 151 14.35 -0.85 -1.34
C VAL A 151 14.30 -0.07 -0.02
N ALA A 152 13.15 -0.05 0.65
CA ALA A 152 12.98 0.66 1.92
C ALA A 152 13.87 0.07 3.04
N ARG A 153 13.96 -1.25 3.15
CA ARG A 153 14.79 -1.93 4.13
C ARG A 153 16.28 -1.67 3.89
N GLU A 154 16.73 -1.69 2.64
CA GLU A 154 18.10 -1.34 2.28
C GLU A 154 18.44 0.10 2.67
N HIS A 155 17.57 1.05 2.33
CA HIS A 155 17.72 2.46 2.70
C HIS A 155 17.81 2.66 4.22
N LEU A 156 17.02 1.92 4.99
CA LEU A 156 17.02 1.98 6.46
C LEU A 156 18.18 1.20 7.11
N GLY A 157 18.98 0.43 6.34
CA GLY A 157 19.94 -0.52 6.90
C GLY A 157 19.27 -1.61 7.75
N ASP A 158 18.00 -1.95 7.44
CA ASP A 158 17.18 -2.87 8.23
C ASP A 158 17.49 -4.34 7.92
N THR A 159 18.65 -4.79 8.37
CA THR A 159 19.15 -6.15 8.12
C THR A 159 18.84 -7.15 9.24
N ARG A 160 18.25 -6.70 10.36
CA ARG A 160 17.97 -7.54 11.53
C ARG A 160 16.58 -8.19 11.43
N PRO A 161 16.48 -9.51 11.26
CA PRO A 161 15.19 -10.20 11.16
C PRO A 161 14.39 -10.16 12.48
N ASP A 162 15.09 -10.22 13.64
CA ASP A 162 14.43 -10.33 14.95
C ASP A 162 13.86 -9.00 15.46
N TRP A 163 14.39 -7.89 14.99
CA TRP A 163 13.98 -6.55 15.42
C TRP A 163 13.98 -5.56 14.26
N PRO A 164 13.08 -5.73 13.27
CA PRO A 164 13.04 -4.84 12.12
C PRO A 164 12.59 -3.43 12.54
N VAL A 165 13.24 -2.41 12.00
CA VAL A 165 12.85 -1.01 12.18
C VAL A 165 11.64 -0.65 11.30
N LEU A 166 11.51 -1.30 10.14
CA LEU A 166 10.30 -1.26 9.32
C LEU A 166 9.24 -2.16 9.96
N ARG A 167 8.25 -1.55 10.61
CA ARG A 167 7.29 -2.27 11.49
C ARG A 167 5.92 -2.46 10.90
N ASN A 168 5.46 -1.53 10.09
CA ASN A 168 4.11 -1.56 9.54
C ASN A 168 4.14 -1.30 8.04
N LEU A 169 3.18 -1.93 7.34
CA LEU A 169 2.96 -1.75 5.92
C LEU A 169 1.51 -1.29 5.71
N VAL A 170 1.31 -0.29 4.87
CA VAL A 170 -0.02 0.18 4.52
C VAL A 170 -0.15 0.27 3.00
N PHE A 171 -1.14 -0.39 2.42
CA PHE A 171 -1.46 -0.29 1.00
C PHE A 171 -2.34 0.95 0.80
N MET A 172 -1.69 2.12 0.87
CA MET A 172 -2.32 3.44 0.77
C MET A 172 -1.57 4.37 -0.20
N GLY A 173 -0.64 3.81 -0.98
CA GLY A 173 0.07 4.49 -2.05
C GLY A 173 -0.76 4.60 -3.33
N MET A 174 -0.10 4.51 -4.47
CA MET A 174 -0.75 4.60 -5.78
C MET A 174 -1.58 3.34 -6.07
N GLY A 175 -2.84 3.55 -6.52
CA GLY A 175 -3.74 2.48 -6.95
C GLY A 175 -4.81 2.08 -5.93
N GLU A 176 -5.77 1.29 -6.41
CA GLU A 176 -6.77 0.60 -5.60
C GLU A 176 -6.35 -0.87 -5.42
N PRO A 177 -5.93 -1.28 -4.22
CA PRO A 177 -5.37 -2.63 -4.02
C PRO A 177 -6.32 -3.76 -4.40
N LEU A 178 -7.62 -3.61 -4.14
CA LEU A 178 -8.60 -4.66 -4.43
C LEU A 178 -8.98 -4.75 -5.92
N LEU A 179 -8.54 -3.82 -6.77
CA LEU A 179 -8.55 -4.00 -8.23
C LEU A 179 -7.32 -4.76 -8.74
N ASN A 180 -6.25 -4.84 -7.95
CA ASN A 180 -5.10 -5.72 -8.18
C ASN A 180 -5.13 -6.94 -7.25
N LEU A 181 -6.31 -7.47 -6.96
CA LEU A 181 -6.55 -8.45 -5.91
C LEU A 181 -5.59 -9.65 -5.98
N LYS A 182 -5.42 -10.25 -7.16
CA LYS A 182 -4.55 -11.42 -7.33
C LYS A 182 -3.12 -11.18 -6.84
N ASN A 183 -2.48 -10.10 -7.28
CA ASN A 183 -1.10 -9.82 -6.90
C ASN A 183 -0.98 -9.33 -5.45
N VAL A 184 -1.98 -8.57 -4.97
CA VAL A 184 -2.02 -8.12 -3.57
C VAL A 184 -2.18 -9.31 -2.63
N MET A 185 -3.07 -10.27 -2.92
CA MET A 185 -3.23 -11.47 -2.08
C MET A 185 -1.96 -12.31 -2.04
N ARG A 186 -1.30 -12.55 -3.18
CA ARG A 186 0.00 -13.23 -3.25
C ARG A 186 1.09 -12.48 -2.48
N ALA A 187 1.09 -11.15 -2.55
CA ALA A 187 2.00 -10.32 -1.77
C ALA A 187 1.73 -10.47 -0.26
N LEU A 188 0.47 -10.47 0.19
CA LEU A 188 0.09 -10.67 1.58
C LEU A 188 0.51 -12.05 2.10
N GLU A 189 0.31 -13.11 1.33
CA GLU A 189 0.78 -14.46 1.66
C GLU A 189 2.29 -14.49 1.84
N SER A 190 3.04 -13.88 0.92
CA SER A 190 4.50 -13.80 0.97
C SER A 190 4.99 -12.96 2.15
N LEU A 191 4.31 -11.85 2.47
CA LEU A 191 4.61 -11.01 3.64
C LEU A 191 4.42 -11.75 4.96
N ASN A 192 3.40 -12.58 5.06
CA ASN A 192 3.09 -13.34 6.28
C ASN A 192 3.94 -14.62 6.41
N ASN A 193 4.69 -15.01 5.37
CA ASN A 193 5.47 -16.24 5.35
C ASN A 193 6.63 -16.19 6.37
N ASP A 194 6.70 -17.18 7.26
CA ASP A 194 7.71 -17.27 8.34
C ASP A 194 9.14 -17.53 7.82
N LYS A 195 9.28 -18.06 6.62
CA LYS A 195 10.57 -18.25 5.93
C LYS A 195 11.02 -17.02 5.15
N GLY A 196 10.15 -15.98 5.05
CA GLY A 196 10.42 -14.75 4.31
C GLY A 196 10.48 -13.53 5.21
N LEU A 197 9.66 -12.52 4.89
CA LEU A 197 9.61 -11.23 5.59
C LEU A 197 8.93 -11.30 6.97
N ASN A 198 8.07 -12.29 7.20
CA ASN A 198 7.41 -12.61 8.48
C ASN A 198 6.67 -11.42 9.13
N PHE A 199 5.96 -10.63 8.34
CA PHE A 199 5.09 -9.59 8.88
C PHE A 199 3.82 -10.21 9.47
N SER A 200 3.52 -9.89 10.71
CA SER A 200 2.22 -10.29 11.28
C SER A 200 1.06 -9.55 10.60
N PRO A 201 -0.11 -10.18 10.35
CA PRO A 201 -1.28 -9.55 9.74
C PRO A 201 -1.67 -8.21 10.38
N ARG A 202 -1.54 -8.09 11.71
CA ARG A 202 -1.82 -6.84 12.45
C ARG A 202 -0.87 -5.69 12.13
N ARG A 203 0.21 -5.93 11.40
CA ARG A 203 1.20 -4.94 10.95
C ARG A 203 0.97 -4.51 9.51
N ILE A 204 0.02 -5.12 8.84
CA ILE A 204 -0.32 -4.85 7.46
C ILE A 204 -1.75 -4.30 7.43
N THR A 205 -1.95 -3.19 6.74
CA THR A 205 -3.29 -2.63 6.50
C THR A 205 -3.51 -2.48 5.01
N VAL A 206 -4.60 -3.05 4.51
CA VAL A 206 -5.06 -2.83 3.15
C VAL A 206 -6.17 -1.80 3.19
N SER A 207 -5.99 -0.69 2.46
CA SER A 207 -7.00 0.35 2.29
C SER A 207 -7.70 0.20 0.96
N THR A 208 -9.01 0.32 0.95
CA THR A 208 -9.83 0.19 -0.26
C THR A 208 -10.99 1.17 -0.27
N CYS A 209 -11.41 1.56 -1.45
CA CYS A 209 -12.66 2.29 -1.63
C CYS A 209 -13.91 1.38 -1.55
N GLY A 210 -13.75 0.05 -1.37
CA GLY A 210 -14.87 -0.84 -1.10
C GLY A 210 -15.27 -1.74 -2.26
N ILE A 211 -14.32 -2.45 -2.90
CA ILE A 211 -14.60 -3.45 -3.94
C ILE A 211 -15.08 -4.73 -3.27
N GLU A 212 -16.37 -5.05 -3.38
CA GLU A 212 -17.05 -6.12 -2.64
C GLU A 212 -16.32 -7.47 -2.73
N LYS A 213 -16.05 -7.97 -3.95
CA LYS A 213 -15.35 -9.25 -4.14
C LYS A 213 -14.02 -9.29 -3.38
N GLY A 214 -13.22 -8.23 -3.51
CA GLY A 214 -11.93 -8.15 -2.84
C GLY A 214 -12.05 -8.03 -1.33
N LEU A 215 -13.09 -7.35 -0.81
CA LEU A 215 -13.37 -7.28 0.63
C LEU A 215 -13.65 -8.66 1.22
N ARG A 216 -14.45 -9.49 0.55
CA ARG A 216 -14.75 -10.86 1.00
C ARG A 216 -13.50 -11.72 1.04
N GLU A 217 -12.73 -11.76 -0.05
CA GLU A 217 -11.49 -12.55 -0.13
C GLU A 217 -10.45 -12.09 0.91
N LEU A 218 -10.27 -10.77 1.08
CA LEU A 218 -9.36 -10.22 2.10
C LEU A 218 -9.80 -10.61 3.51
N GLY A 219 -11.10 -10.50 3.80
CA GLY A 219 -11.66 -10.83 5.11
C GLY A 219 -11.48 -12.31 5.46
N GLU A 220 -11.80 -13.21 4.54
CA GLU A 220 -11.67 -14.66 4.71
C GLU A 220 -10.20 -15.06 4.92
N SER A 221 -9.27 -14.38 4.25
CA SER A 221 -7.84 -14.67 4.39
C SER A 221 -7.26 -14.33 5.76
N GLY A 222 -7.74 -13.28 6.40
CA GLY A 222 -7.21 -12.77 7.68
C GLY A 222 -5.75 -12.32 7.62
N LEU A 223 -5.20 -12.03 6.42
CA LEU A 223 -3.79 -11.72 6.18
C LEU A 223 -3.42 -10.25 6.45
N ALA A 224 -4.40 -9.36 6.59
CA ALA A 224 -4.18 -7.94 6.87
C ALA A 224 -5.38 -7.32 7.58
N TYR A 225 -5.17 -6.16 8.19
CA TYR A 225 -6.24 -5.31 8.70
C TYR A 225 -6.88 -4.50 7.57
N LEU A 226 -8.15 -4.17 7.73
CA LEU A 226 -8.92 -3.42 6.75
C LEU A 226 -9.00 -1.94 7.12
N ALA A 227 -8.70 -1.07 6.14
CA ALA A 227 -9.10 0.32 6.11
C ALA A 227 -10.07 0.56 4.94
N VAL A 228 -11.06 1.43 5.14
CA VAL A 228 -12.05 1.77 4.11
C VAL A 228 -12.02 3.26 3.86
N SER A 229 -11.66 3.64 2.64
CA SER A 229 -11.74 5.00 2.12
C SER A 229 -13.19 5.41 1.92
N LEU A 230 -13.81 5.91 3.01
CA LEU A 230 -15.23 6.29 3.02
C LEU A 230 -15.44 7.69 2.44
N HIS A 231 -14.75 8.68 3.00
CA HIS A 231 -14.66 10.11 2.61
C HIS A 231 -15.97 10.87 2.42
N ALA A 232 -17.11 10.19 2.32
CA ALA A 232 -18.44 10.80 2.18
C ALA A 232 -19.48 10.01 2.98
N PRO A 233 -20.40 10.68 3.70
CA PRO A 233 -21.46 10.04 4.47
C PRO A 233 -22.73 9.77 3.66
N THR A 234 -22.80 10.21 2.41
CA THR A 234 -23.95 9.97 1.51
C THR A 234 -23.49 9.51 0.13
N GLN A 235 -24.36 8.81 -0.59
CA GLN A 235 -24.08 8.31 -1.93
C GLN A 235 -23.84 9.47 -2.93
N GLU A 236 -24.59 10.57 -2.82
CA GLU A 236 -24.49 11.74 -3.71
C GLU A 236 -23.13 12.41 -3.53
N LEU A 237 -22.71 12.64 -2.28
CA LEU A 237 -21.43 13.24 -2.01
C LEU A 237 -20.27 12.31 -2.42
N ARG A 238 -20.43 10.99 -2.17
CA ARG A 238 -19.47 9.98 -2.61
C ARG A 238 -19.32 9.98 -4.15
N ALA A 239 -20.42 10.07 -4.90
CA ALA A 239 -20.40 10.15 -6.35
C ALA A 239 -19.67 11.40 -6.88
N ARG A 240 -19.76 12.52 -6.14
CA ARG A 240 -19.05 13.75 -6.49
C ARG A 240 -17.55 13.68 -6.28
N ILE A 241 -17.08 13.11 -5.17
CA ILE A 241 -15.65 13.12 -4.81
C ILE A 241 -14.93 11.80 -5.14
N MET A 242 -15.66 10.69 -5.29
CA MET A 242 -15.15 9.36 -5.63
C MET A 242 -15.98 8.71 -6.74
N PRO A 243 -16.01 9.28 -7.96
CA PRO A 243 -17.04 8.96 -8.97
C PRO A 243 -17.05 7.49 -9.41
N LYS A 244 -15.88 6.83 -9.49
CA LYS A 244 -15.83 5.43 -9.87
C LYS A 244 -16.10 4.49 -8.68
N ALA A 245 -15.70 4.87 -7.48
CA ALA A 245 -15.99 4.10 -6.27
C ALA A 245 -17.49 4.10 -5.94
N ALA A 246 -18.20 5.18 -6.25
CA ALA A 246 -19.64 5.31 -6.05
C ALA A 246 -20.49 4.40 -6.97
N ARG A 247 -19.89 3.70 -7.92
CA ARG A 247 -20.57 2.64 -8.70
C ARG A 247 -20.97 1.44 -7.83
N TRP A 248 -20.27 1.25 -6.70
CA TRP A 248 -20.70 0.35 -5.64
C TRP A 248 -21.47 1.17 -4.62
N PRO A 249 -22.79 0.92 -4.46
CA PRO A 249 -23.62 1.69 -3.55
C PRO A 249 -23.07 1.68 -2.13
N LEU A 250 -23.18 2.81 -1.44
CA LEU A 250 -22.70 2.94 -0.07
C LEU A 250 -23.40 1.96 0.87
N GLU A 251 -24.69 1.72 0.65
CA GLU A 251 -25.46 0.77 1.45
C GLU A 251 -24.95 -0.66 1.31
N ASP A 252 -24.66 -1.11 0.08
CA ASP A 252 -24.11 -2.44 -0.19
C ASP A 252 -22.74 -2.59 0.47
N LEU A 253 -21.89 -1.57 0.37
CA LEU A 253 -20.61 -1.54 1.07
C LEU A 253 -20.80 -1.74 2.59
N LEU A 254 -21.73 -0.99 3.20
CA LEU A 254 -21.98 -1.10 4.64
C LEU A 254 -22.52 -2.49 5.04
N GLN A 255 -23.33 -3.13 4.21
CA GLN A 255 -23.79 -4.49 4.46
C GLN A 255 -22.62 -5.50 4.47
N VAL A 256 -21.69 -5.38 3.50
CA VAL A 256 -20.48 -6.21 3.49
C VAL A 256 -19.63 -5.97 4.74
N LEU A 257 -19.46 -4.71 5.15
CA LEU A 257 -18.64 -4.36 6.32
C LEU A 257 -19.27 -4.82 7.64
N LYS A 258 -20.60 -4.86 7.78
CA LYS A 258 -21.28 -5.40 8.95
C LYS A 258 -20.99 -6.90 9.15
N SER A 259 -20.84 -7.64 8.07
CA SER A 259 -20.53 -9.08 8.06
C SER A 259 -19.04 -9.40 7.91
N TYR A 260 -18.15 -8.39 7.87
CA TYR A 260 -16.73 -8.59 7.70
C TYR A 260 -16.12 -9.38 8.86
N PRO A 261 -15.35 -10.46 8.61
CA PRO A 261 -14.86 -11.36 9.65
C PRO A 261 -13.73 -10.71 10.47
N LEU A 262 -14.11 -10.07 11.58
CA LEU A 262 -13.20 -9.43 12.50
C LEU A 262 -12.90 -10.32 13.70
N LYS A 263 -11.63 -10.46 14.06
CA LYS A 263 -11.23 -11.06 15.33
C LYS A 263 -11.68 -10.18 16.52
N THR A 264 -11.67 -10.71 17.72
CA THR A 264 -12.27 -10.07 18.92
C THR A 264 -11.83 -8.61 19.14
N ARG A 265 -10.54 -8.30 18.93
CA ARG A 265 -9.97 -6.96 19.14
C ARG A 265 -9.79 -6.15 17.87
N GLU A 266 -10.13 -6.72 16.72
CA GLU A 266 -10.01 -6.03 15.44
C GLU A 266 -11.16 -5.04 15.23
N ARG A 267 -10.87 -3.97 14.50
CA ARG A 267 -11.82 -2.95 14.07
C ARG A 267 -11.49 -2.52 12.66
N ILE A 268 -12.49 -2.27 11.85
CA ILE A 268 -12.32 -1.60 10.57
C ILE A 268 -11.89 -0.16 10.84
N THR A 269 -10.93 0.34 10.06
CA THR A 269 -10.57 1.75 10.10
C THR A 269 -11.28 2.46 8.95
N PHE A 270 -12.16 3.40 9.24
CA PHE A 270 -12.73 4.28 8.23
C PHE A 270 -11.81 5.49 8.04
N GLU A 271 -11.31 5.68 6.85
CA GLU A 271 -10.55 6.87 6.47
C GLU A 271 -11.54 7.93 5.94
N TYR A 272 -11.52 9.10 6.56
CA TYR A 272 -12.39 10.21 6.20
C TYR A 272 -11.56 11.48 6.00
N LEU A 273 -11.38 11.85 4.73
CA LEU A 273 -10.67 13.05 4.33
C LEU A 273 -11.60 14.27 4.45
N LEU A 274 -11.23 15.21 5.30
CA LEU A 274 -11.99 16.45 5.52
C LEU A 274 -11.62 17.49 4.45
N LEU A 275 -12.56 17.79 3.57
CA LEU A 275 -12.45 18.78 2.48
C LEU A 275 -13.20 20.03 2.90
N GLY A 276 -12.50 21.17 3.00
CA GLY A 276 -13.07 22.42 3.49
C GLY A 276 -14.29 22.91 2.69
N GLY A 277 -15.41 23.08 3.37
CA GLY A 277 -16.69 23.50 2.79
C GLY A 277 -17.43 22.44 1.98
N VAL A 278 -16.94 21.18 1.99
CA VAL A 278 -17.52 20.09 1.19
C VAL A 278 -18.13 19.01 2.08
N ASN A 279 -17.32 18.43 2.98
CA ASN A 279 -17.75 17.31 3.82
C ASN A 279 -17.33 17.49 5.31
N ASP A 280 -16.91 18.68 5.70
CA ASP A 280 -16.35 19.03 7.01
C ASP A 280 -17.35 19.72 7.95
N GLY A 281 -18.63 19.74 7.61
CA GLY A 281 -19.70 20.38 8.41
C GLY A 281 -20.30 19.43 9.46
N LEU A 282 -20.97 20.00 10.48
CA LEU A 282 -21.65 19.22 11.53
C LEU A 282 -22.78 18.34 10.98
N GLU A 283 -23.43 18.73 9.87
CA GLU A 283 -24.42 17.89 9.21
C GLU A 283 -23.77 16.63 8.65
N GLN A 284 -22.60 16.75 8.00
CA GLN A 284 -21.84 15.60 7.50
C GLN A 284 -21.34 14.74 8.65
N ALA A 285 -20.91 15.34 9.79
CA ALA A 285 -20.57 14.58 10.99
C ALA A 285 -21.75 13.77 11.53
N ARG A 286 -22.96 14.37 11.52
CA ARG A 286 -24.20 13.70 11.92
C ARG A 286 -24.54 12.52 11.01
N GLN A 287 -24.45 12.70 9.71
CA GLN A 287 -24.68 11.66 8.73
C GLN A 287 -23.63 10.54 8.85
N LEU A 288 -22.35 10.92 8.99
CA LEU A 288 -21.23 9.97 9.16
C LEU A 288 -21.44 9.11 10.44
N ALA A 289 -21.84 9.74 11.54
CA ALA A 289 -22.10 9.02 12.77
C ALA A 289 -23.16 7.91 12.59
N ARG A 290 -24.23 8.17 11.81
CA ARG A 290 -25.25 7.16 11.49
C ARG A 290 -24.69 6.04 10.60
N VAL A 291 -23.87 6.40 9.60
CA VAL A 291 -23.30 5.44 8.65
C VAL A 291 -22.38 4.44 9.34
N VAL A 292 -21.56 4.89 10.30
CA VAL A 292 -20.56 4.01 10.94
C VAL A 292 -21.05 3.33 12.22
N SER A 293 -22.21 3.71 12.76
CA SER A 293 -22.70 3.22 14.07
C SER A 293 -22.89 1.71 14.13
N ASP A 294 -23.30 1.10 13.02
CA ASP A 294 -23.62 -0.33 12.94
C ASP A 294 -22.40 -1.20 12.54
N VAL A 295 -21.24 -0.60 12.34
CA VAL A 295 -20.03 -1.30 11.94
C VAL A 295 -18.99 -1.21 13.04
N LYS A 296 -18.41 -2.33 13.43
CA LYS A 296 -17.34 -2.37 14.43
C LYS A 296 -16.07 -1.69 13.91
N GLY A 297 -16.02 -0.36 14.03
CA GLY A 297 -14.99 0.47 13.42
C GLY A 297 -14.42 1.56 14.32
N LYS A 298 -13.50 2.30 13.76
CA LYS A 298 -12.97 3.59 14.23
C LYS A 298 -12.77 4.51 13.04
N LEU A 299 -12.77 5.81 13.27
CA LEU A 299 -12.54 6.82 12.24
C LEU A 299 -11.13 7.41 12.35
N ASN A 300 -10.44 7.50 11.24
CA ASN A 300 -9.29 8.37 11.04
C ASN A 300 -9.77 9.60 10.26
N LEU A 301 -9.75 10.75 10.89
CA LEU A 301 -10.01 12.03 10.26
C LEU A 301 -8.70 12.56 9.68
N ILE A 302 -8.66 12.71 8.37
CA ILE A 302 -7.50 13.20 7.65
C ILE A 302 -7.80 14.62 7.21
N VAL A 303 -6.98 15.58 7.64
CA VAL A 303 -7.09 16.97 7.18
C VAL A 303 -6.54 17.03 5.76
N TYR A 304 -7.34 17.55 4.82
CA TYR A 304 -6.90 17.71 3.44
C TYR A 304 -5.73 18.69 3.35
N ASN A 305 -4.72 18.30 2.61
CA ASN A 305 -3.54 19.10 2.36
C ASN A 305 -3.51 19.49 0.87
N PRO A 306 -3.96 20.70 0.52
CA PRO A 306 -4.07 21.10 -0.88
C PRO A 306 -2.70 21.30 -1.54
N SER A 307 -2.61 20.92 -2.80
CA SER A 307 -1.53 21.29 -3.71
C SER A 307 -1.96 22.48 -4.59
N GLU A 308 -1.02 23.13 -5.24
CA GLU A 308 -1.30 24.22 -6.16
C GLU A 308 -2.20 23.74 -7.31
N GLY A 309 -3.28 24.46 -7.56
CA GLY A 309 -4.27 24.11 -8.59
C GLY A 309 -5.34 23.10 -8.16
N ASP A 310 -5.30 22.61 -6.91
CA ASP A 310 -6.31 21.68 -6.40
C ASP A 310 -7.70 22.33 -6.30
N PRO A 311 -8.79 21.58 -6.59
CA PRO A 311 -10.16 22.11 -6.55
C PRO A 311 -10.71 22.29 -5.12
N TYR A 312 -10.02 21.74 -4.11
CA TYR A 312 -10.48 21.73 -2.72
C TYR A 312 -9.55 22.54 -1.81
N LYS A 313 -10.10 22.95 -0.67
CA LYS A 313 -9.38 23.70 0.37
C LYS A 313 -9.24 22.86 1.64
N ALA A 314 -8.23 23.16 2.45
CA ALA A 314 -8.17 22.64 3.80
C ALA A 314 -9.34 23.16 4.65
N PRO A 315 -9.92 22.34 5.54
CA PRO A 315 -10.88 22.80 6.53
C PRO A 315 -10.17 23.69 7.57
N SER A 316 -10.92 24.59 8.23
CA SER A 316 -10.36 25.33 9.35
C SER A 316 -10.16 24.42 10.58
N PRO A 317 -9.17 24.71 11.44
CA PRO A 317 -8.92 23.92 12.65
C PRO A 317 -10.16 23.81 13.56
N GLU A 318 -10.96 24.87 13.67
CA GLU A 318 -12.16 24.90 14.49
C GLU A 318 -13.22 23.91 13.95
N ARG A 319 -13.36 23.82 12.62
CA ARG A 319 -14.29 22.88 11.99
C ARG A 319 -13.84 21.44 12.19
N VAL A 320 -12.54 21.17 12.08
CA VAL A 320 -11.96 19.84 12.32
C VAL A 320 -12.21 19.38 13.75
N LEU A 321 -11.95 20.26 14.74
CA LEU A 321 -12.18 19.96 16.16
C LEU A 321 -13.68 19.78 16.47
N ALA A 322 -14.54 20.65 15.93
CA ALA A 322 -16.00 20.52 16.12
C ALA A 322 -16.53 19.21 15.50
N PHE A 323 -16.00 18.79 14.36
CA PHE A 323 -16.35 17.53 13.71
C PHE A 323 -15.95 16.31 14.57
N GLU A 324 -14.72 16.30 15.09
CA GLU A 324 -14.21 15.25 15.98
C GLU A 324 -15.01 15.20 17.28
N GLN A 325 -15.25 16.35 17.92
CA GLN A 325 -16.00 16.43 19.16
C GLN A 325 -17.44 15.90 18.99
N TYR A 326 -18.10 16.25 17.87
CA TYR A 326 -19.44 15.74 17.56
C TYR A 326 -19.49 14.20 17.52
N LEU A 327 -18.45 13.56 17.01
CA LEU A 327 -18.34 12.10 16.95
C LEU A 327 -18.07 11.49 18.34
N TRP A 328 -17.21 12.12 19.13
CA TRP A 328 -16.91 11.66 20.49
C TRP A 328 -18.12 11.73 21.40
N ASP A 329 -18.93 12.79 21.32
CA ASP A 329 -20.17 12.95 22.09
C ASP A 329 -21.19 11.81 21.80
N ARG A 330 -20.95 11.05 20.72
CA ARG A 330 -21.75 9.87 20.30
C ARG A 330 -21.04 8.53 20.49
N ASN A 331 -19.97 8.55 21.30
CA ASN A 331 -19.15 7.36 21.57
C ASN A 331 -18.50 6.74 20.31
N ILE A 332 -18.31 7.51 19.25
CA ILE A 332 -17.60 7.08 18.07
C ILE A 332 -16.12 7.42 18.21
N THR A 333 -15.26 6.41 18.18
CA THR A 333 -13.82 6.61 18.21
C THR A 333 -13.36 7.31 16.92
N ALA A 334 -13.02 8.57 16.99
CA ALA A 334 -12.45 9.37 15.90
C ALA A 334 -11.08 9.90 16.32
N ILE A 335 -10.12 9.92 15.40
CA ILE A 335 -8.75 10.38 15.65
C ILE A 335 -8.33 11.27 14.48
N ILE A 336 -7.96 12.50 14.77
CA ILE A 336 -7.35 13.39 13.77
C ILE A 336 -5.93 12.90 13.51
N ARG A 337 -5.67 12.49 12.26
CA ARG A 337 -4.34 12.09 11.80
C ARG A 337 -3.55 13.33 11.36
N LYS A 338 -2.43 13.56 12.00
CA LYS A 338 -1.46 14.56 11.52
C LYS A 338 -0.83 14.04 10.23
N SER A 339 -0.98 14.78 9.15
CA SER A 339 -0.29 14.49 7.88
C SER A 339 1.21 14.69 8.05
N LYS A 340 1.99 13.78 7.49
CA LYS A 340 3.44 13.83 7.44
C LYS A 340 3.94 14.01 6.01
N GLY A 341 5.16 14.53 5.81
CA GLY A 341 5.76 14.72 4.50
C GLY A 341 5.02 15.71 3.60
N GLN A 342 4.38 16.73 4.18
CA GLN A 342 3.60 17.70 3.42
C GLN A 342 4.47 18.54 2.48
N ASP A 343 5.66 18.92 2.92
CA ASP A 343 6.65 19.72 2.19
C ASP A 343 7.20 19.00 0.94
N ILE A 344 7.18 17.68 0.94
CA ILE A 344 7.62 16.84 -0.20
C ILE A 344 6.44 16.17 -0.95
N LYS A 345 5.22 16.62 -0.74
CA LYS A 345 3.99 16.05 -1.34
C LYS A 345 3.87 14.53 -1.13
N ALA A 346 4.20 14.08 0.09
CA ALA A 346 4.12 12.67 0.50
C ALA A 346 2.90 12.33 1.35
N ALA A 347 2.00 13.29 1.60
CA ALA A 347 0.77 13.05 2.34
C ALA A 347 -0.23 12.21 1.52
N CYS A 348 -1.21 11.62 2.22
CA CYS A 348 -2.23 10.80 1.58
C CYS A 348 -2.96 11.55 0.46
N GLY A 349 -3.05 10.93 -0.73
CA GLY A 349 -3.65 11.50 -1.92
C GLY A 349 -2.73 12.41 -2.76
N GLN A 350 -1.49 12.67 -2.32
CA GLN A 350 -0.56 13.56 -3.03
C GLN A 350 0.44 12.83 -3.94
N LEU A 351 0.51 11.51 -3.88
CA LEU A 351 1.46 10.74 -4.69
C LEU A 351 1.12 10.85 -6.18
N LYS A 352 2.13 11.25 -6.96
CA LYS A 352 2.02 11.45 -8.40
C LYS A 352 3.39 11.27 -9.02
N ALA A 353 3.68 10.06 -9.51
CA ALA A 353 4.86 9.84 -10.33
C ALA A 353 4.80 10.77 -11.55
N ALA A 354 5.84 11.57 -11.75
CA ALA A 354 5.91 12.45 -12.91
C ALA A 354 6.09 11.57 -14.15
N ARG A 355 5.15 11.64 -15.10
CA ARG A 355 5.46 11.17 -16.46
C ARG A 355 6.61 12.03 -16.96
N GLN A 356 7.75 11.43 -17.24
CA GLN A 356 8.73 12.09 -18.09
C GLN A 356 8.07 12.26 -19.46
N ASN A 357 7.60 13.47 -19.75
CA ASN A 357 7.33 13.83 -21.14
C ASN A 357 8.67 13.76 -21.87
N GLU A 358 8.86 12.73 -22.66
CA GLU A 358 9.77 12.77 -23.78
C GLU A 358 9.22 13.82 -24.76
N ALA A 359 9.57 15.07 -24.55
CA ALA A 359 9.43 16.14 -25.53
C ALA A 359 10.25 17.33 -25.06
N GLY A 360 11.55 17.17 -25.08
CA GLY A 360 12.48 18.26 -25.27
C GLY A 360 12.69 18.45 -26.76
N GLU A 361 11.79 19.11 -27.46
CA GLU A 361 12.15 19.85 -28.66
C GLU A 361 12.01 21.34 -28.33
N PRO A 362 13.11 22.11 -28.45
CA PRO A 362 13.02 23.57 -28.42
C PRO A 362 12.48 24.06 -29.74
N ALA A 363 11.50 24.95 -29.67
CA ALA A 363 11.07 25.78 -30.78
C ALA A 363 12.10 26.88 -31.07
#